data_7d40127eeccfba005417d8543720a004
#
_entry.id   7d40127eeccfba005417d8543720a004
#
_cell.length_a   1.000
_cell.length_b   1.000
_cell.length_c   1.000
_cell.angle_alpha   90.00
_cell.angle_beta   90.00
_cell.angle_gamma   90.00
#
_symmetry.space_group_name_H-M   'P 1'
#
loop_
_entity.id
_entity.type
_entity.pdbx_description
1 polymer ?
#
loop_
_entity_poly.entity_id
_entity_poly.type
_entity_poly.pdbx_seq_one_letter_code
_entity_poly.pdbx_strand_id
1 'polypeptide(L)'
;MALKDAMRELASAKDATTWEGVDTPEGFDITLRWDAKDELLLIPMRTLMRFGLHEKFSIDVDKWSSYMEEVRVYMHDFPYHNLTHVTDVTQTLGTFLATEKAMGLLTDMDRLIMLVSAISHDLDHPGTNNLYQVNKKSELSIKYDNKSVLENHHIDLSQSVMTKLGLFDNLGEADLKEFTDKMRELILSTDMAQHFGLCGTLQEVTKTWKATKEGDSLSEEDKMVLMKSLLHLADISNPFKKWTICKWWSDRVFQEFWEQGDREKAEELPVSMLCDRDTTKQDESSVNFIDFLVCPFLFACTTAFPELVNHCEILAVNRKEWSDMTVKRLKDTMIAEDEQEKLTEAVTMWEGKTTAFNTEFAELKKSIQ
;
A
#
# COMPACT_ATOMS: atom_id res chain seq x y z
N MET A 1 -29.64 1.95 4.74
CA MET A 1 -29.82 0.78 3.82
C MET A 1 -28.85 -0.28 4.31
N ALA A 2 -29.25 -1.54 4.45
CA ALA A 2 -28.30 -2.57 4.87
C ALA A 2 -27.22 -2.73 3.79
N LEU A 3 -25.97 -3.01 4.17
CA LEU A 3 -24.84 -3.17 3.23
C LEU A 3 -25.18 -4.12 2.08
N LYS A 4 -25.87 -5.24 2.39
CA LYS A 4 -26.33 -6.18 1.37
C LYS A 4 -27.23 -5.56 0.30
N ASP A 5 -28.16 -4.68 0.70
CA ASP A 5 -29.06 -4.02 -0.26
C ASP A 5 -28.27 -3.04 -1.14
N ALA A 6 -27.34 -2.28 -0.55
CA ALA A 6 -26.45 -1.38 -1.28
C ALA A 6 -25.56 -2.14 -2.27
N MET A 7 -25.02 -3.30 -1.87
CA MET A 7 -24.21 -4.17 -2.75
C MET A 7 -25.04 -4.76 -3.90
N ARG A 8 -26.28 -5.20 -3.64
CA ARG A 8 -27.17 -5.72 -4.68
C ARG A 8 -27.59 -4.63 -5.66
N GLU A 9 -27.91 -3.42 -5.16
CA GLU A 9 -28.19 -2.27 -5.99
C GLU A 9 -27.00 -1.93 -6.88
N LEU A 10 -25.80 -1.86 -6.29
CA LEU A 10 -24.56 -1.64 -7.01
C LEU A 10 -24.33 -2.70 -8.10
N ALA A 11 -24.45 -3.99 -7.77
CA ALA A 11 -24.25 -5.09 -8.70
C ALA A 11 -25.27 -5.12 -9.86
N SER A 12 -26.45 -4.54 -9.66
CA SER A 12 -27.51 -4.43 -10.69
C SER A 12 -27.43 -3.17 -11.55
N ALA A 13 -26.60 -2.19 -11.17
CA ALA A 13 -26.48 -0.91 -11.86
C ALA A 13 -25.70 -1.05 -13.18
N LYS A 14 -26.31 -0.70 -14.31
CA LYS A 14 -25.70 -0.79 -15.64
C LYS A 14 -24.46 0.11 -15.83
N ASP A 15 -24.34 1.18 -15.05
CA ASP A 15 -23.28 2.19 -15.13
C ASP A 15 -22.29 2.12 -13.94
N ALA A 16 -22.31 1.01 -13.18
CA ALA A 16 -21.46 0.86 -12.00
C ALA A 16 -19.96 0.80 -12.31
N THR A 17 -19.60 0.66 -13.59
CA THR A 17 -18.20 0.65 -14.08
C THR A 17 -17.63 2.04 -14.31
N THR A 18 -18.46 3.09 -14.35
CA THR A 18 -18.01 4.47 -14.54
C THR A 18 -17.94 5.18 -13.18
N TRP A 19 -16.72 5.44 -12.76
CA TRP A 19 -16.45 6.20 -11.56
C TRP A 19 -15.92 7.58 -11.93
N GLU A 20 -16.83 8.53 -12.15
CA GLU A 20 -16.41 9.93 -12.29
C GLU A 20 -15.65 10.35 -11.01
N GLY A 21 -14.36 10.66 -11.16
CA GLY A 21 -13.51 11.20 -10.10
C GLY A 21 -12.81 10.19 -9.18
N VAL A 22 -13.00 8.87 -9.37
CA VAL A 22 -12.34 7.83 -8.55
C VAL A 22 -11.28 7.05 -9.34
N ASP A 23 -11.28 7.21 -10.66
CA ASP A 23 -10.40 6.48 -11.59
C ASP A 23 -8.98 7.07 -11.70
N THR A 24 -8.71 8.18 -11.04
CA THR A 24 -7.37 8.77 -11.03
C THR A 24 -6.89 8.92 -9.59
N PRO A 25 -5.56 8.76 -9.35
CA PRO A 25 -4.96 9.04 -8.04
C PRO A 25 -5.26 10.47 -7.55
N GLU A 26 -5.61 11.35 -8.48
CA GLU A 26 -5.93 12.74 -8.24
C GLU A 26 -7.41 12.97 -7.86
N GLY A 27 -8.31 12.04 -8.23
CA GLY A 27 -9.75 12.17 -8.02
C GLY A 27 -10.26 11.51 -6.73
N PHE A 28 -9.56 10.50 -6.22
CA PHE A 28 -9.97 9.77 -5.03
C PHE A 28 -9.41 10.41 -3.77
N ASP A 29 -10.26 11.11 -3.04
CA ASP A 29 -9.91 11.67 -1.73
C ASP A 29 -10.55 10.83 -0.62
N ILE A 30 -9.78 9.88 -0.11
CA ILE A 30 -10.19 8.99 0.97
C ILE A 30 -10.50 9.75 2.26
N THR A 31 -9.92 10.93 2.45
CA THR A 31 -10.13 11.72 3.67
C THR A 31 -11.56 12.22 3.81
N LEU A 32 -12.25 12.41 2.68
CA LEU A 32 -13.66 12.81 2.65
C LEU A 32 -14.60 11.67 3.04
N ARG A 33 -14.11 10.43 3.10
CA ARG A 33 -14.86 9.21 3.37
C ARG A 33 -14.53 8.57 4.70
N TRP A 34 -13.66 9.20 5.49
CA TRP A 34 -13.20 8.65 6.77
C TRP A 34 -14.34 8.22 7.71
N ASP A 35 -15.39 9.04 7.78
CA ASP A 35 -16.56 8.74 8.63
C ASP A 35 -17.65 7.94 7.92
N ALA A 36 -17.50 7.69 6.62
CA ALA A 36 -18.49 7.00 5.78
C ALA A 36 -18.14 5.51 5.61
N LYS A 37 -17.99 4.77 6.73
CA LYS A 37 -17.54 3.36 6.74
C LYS A 37 -18.36 2.45 5.83
N ASP A 38 -19.67 2.67 5.68
CA ASP A 38 -20.51 1.88 4.77
C ASP A 38 -20.17 2.13 3.29
N GLU A 39 -19.77 3.36 2.92
CA GLU A 39 -19.33 3.66 1.56
C GLU A 39 -17.97 3.03 1.26
N LEU A 40 -17.06 2.99 2.23
CA LEU A 40 -15.76 2.33 2.10
C LEU A 40 -15.91 0.85 1.72
N LEU A 41 -16.87 0.15 2.31
CA LEU A 41 -17.14 -1.26 2.02
C LEU A 41 -17.64 -1.53 0.60
N LEU A 42 -18.17 -0.51 -0.10
CA LEU A 42 -18.61 -0.63 -1.50
C LEU A 42 -17.44 -0.52 -2.49
N ILE A 43 -16.33 0.10 -2.10
CA ILE A 43 -15.19 0.36 -2.98
C ILE A 43 -14.57 -0.93 -3.55
N PRO A 44 -14.28 -1.98 -2.75
CA PRO A 44 -13.75 -3.22 -3.29
C PRO A 44 -14.68 -3.89 -4.30
N MET A 45 -16.01 -3.88 -4.05
CA MET A 45 -16.98 -4.42 -5.00
C MET A 45 -16.98 -3.64 -6.32
N ARG A 46 -16.95 -2.31 -6.25
CA ARG A 46 -16.88 -1.47 -7.44
C ARG A 46 -15.60 -1.73 -8.23
N THR A 47 -14.46 -1.92 -7.53
CA THR A 47 -13.19 -2.24 -8.18
C THR A 47 -13.26 -3.59 -8.90
N LEU A 48 -13.88 -4.62 -8.31
CA LEU A 48 -14.14 -5.90 -8.99
C LEU A 48 -15.03 -5.73 -10.22
N MET A 49 -16.09 -4.93 -10.11
CA MET A 49 -17.04 -4.67 -11.21
C MET A 49 -16.37 -3.95 -12.38
N ARG A 50 -15.46 -3.01 -12.11
CA ARG A 50 -14.70 -2.30 -13.15
C ARG A 50 -14.00 -3.25 -14.12
N PHE A 51 -13.51 -4.40 -13.61
CA PHE A 51 -12.84 -5.42 -14.41
C PHE A 51 -13.81 -6.56 -14.84
N GLY A 52 -15.10 -6.47 -14.55
CA GLY A 52 -16.07 -7.52 -14.84
C GLY A 52 -15.87 -8.82 -14.05
N LEU A 53 -15.04 -8.79 -12.98
CA LEU A 53 -14.63 -9.99 -12.25
C LEU A 53 -15.78 -10.62 -11.47
N HIS A 54 -16.70 -9.82 -10.97
CA HIS A 54 -17.86 -10.32 -10.22
C HIS A 54 -18.78 -11.21 -11.07
N GLU A 55 -18.99 -10.87 -12.35
CA GLU A 55 -19.77 -11.70 -13.29
C GLU A 55 -18.94 -12.90 -13.75
N LYS A 56 -17.70 -12.65 -14.18
CA LYS A 56 -16.83 -13.69 -14.73
C LYS A 56 -16.59 -14.84 -13.75
N PHE A 57 -16.38 -14.54 -12.50
CA PHE A 57 -16.18 -15.54 -11.44
C PHE A 57 -17.46 -15.84 -10.66
N SER A 58 -18.62 -15.36 -11.12
CA SER A 58 -19.93 -15.60 -10.49
C SER A 58 -19.90 -15.37 -8.98
N ILE A 59 -19.28 -14.25 -8.55
CA ILE A 59 -19.14 -13.91 -7.14
C ILE A 59 -20.54 -13.65 -6.55
N ASP A 60 -20.91 -14.43 -5.54
CA ASP A 60 -22.17 -14.25 -4.82
C ASP A 60 -22.12 -12.94 -4.01
N VAL A 61 -22.97 -11.98 -4.38
CA VAL A 61 -23.01 -10.64 -3.79
C VAL A 61 -23.33 -10.67 -2.29
N ASP A 62 -24.14 -11.62 -1.84
CA ASP A 62 -24.48 -11.76 -0.42
C ASP A 62 -23.32 -12.33 0.40
N LYS A 63 -22.58 -13.28 -0.16
CA LYS A 63 -21.35 -13.80 0.46
C LYS A 63 -20.26 -12.73 0.47
N TRP A 64 -20.11 -11.99 -0.63
CA TRP A 64 -19.18 -10.87 -0.71
C TRP A 64 -19.52 -9.79 0.32
N SER A 65 -20.81 -9.40 0.42
CA SER A 65 -21.24 -8.45 1.44
C SER A 65 -20.96 -8.95 2.86
N SER A 66 -21.16 -10.26 3.11
CA SER A 66 -20.84 -10.86 4.40
C SER A 66 -19.33 -10.85 4.69
N TYR A 67 -18.50 -11.07 3.66
CA TYR A 67 -17.03 -10.96 3.77
C TYR A 67 -16.62 -9.52 4.10
N MET A 68 -17.20 -8.52 3.45
CA MET A 68 -16.91 -7.11 3.73
C MET A 68 -17.33 -6.68 5.16
N GLU A 69 -18.42 -7.28 5.70
CA GLU A 69 -18.79 -7.09 7.11
C GLU A 69 -17.77 -7.71 8.07
N GLU A 70 -17.23 -8.91 7.77
CA GLU A 70 -16.14 -9.50 8.57
C GLU A 70 -14.86 -8.64 8.47
N VAL A 71 -14.52 -8.13 7.28
CA VAL A 71 -13.40 -7.16 7.12
C VAL A 71 -13.61 -5.96 8.03
N ARG A 72 -14.82 -5.37 8.07
CA ARG A 72 -15.12 -4.24 8.96
C ARG A 72 -14.94 -4.58 10.43
N VAL A 73 -15.32 -5.79 10.84
CA VAL A 73 -15.21 -6.24 12.24
C VAL A 73 -13.76 -6.43 12.64
N TYR A 74 -12.94 -7.00 11.76
CA TYR A 74 -11.53 -7.27 12.03
C TYR A 74 -10.61 -6.06 11.80
N MET A 75 -11.02 -5.06 11.02
CA MET A 75 -10.25 -3.82 10.86
C MET A 75 -10.55 -2.86 12.01
N HIS A 76 -9.69 -2.91 13.01
CA HIS A 76 -9.80 -2.09 14.23
C HIS A 76 -9.61 -0.60 13.94
N ASP A 77 -10.03 0.25 14.88
CA ASP A 77 -10.00 1.71 14.77
C ASP A 77 -8.63 2.29 15.19
N PHE A 78 -7.54 1.74 14.63
CA PHE A 78 -6.20 2.30 14.79
C PHE A 78 -6.02 3.54 13.91
N PRO A 79 -5.07 4.43 14.22
CA PRO A 79 -4.88 5.66 13.46
C PRO A 79 -4.57 5.42 11.98
N TYR A 80 -3.80 4.38 11.65
CA TYR A 80 -3.34 4.09 10.28
C TYR A 80 -3.85 2.74 9.76
N HIS A 81 -3.54 1.61 10.41
CA HIS A 81 -3.94 0.28 9.97
C HIS A 81 -5.40 0.00 10.34
N ASN A 82 -6.31 0.43 9.45
CA ASN A 82 -7.76 0.37 9.64
C ASN A 82 -8.50 0.16 8.31
N LEU A 83 -9.83 0.10 8.35
CA LEU A 83 -10.67 -0.10 7.17
C LEU A 83 -10.39 0.91 6.04
N THR A 84 -10.09 2.16 6.39
CA THR A 84 -9.81 3.21 5.40
C THR A 84 -8.53 2.90 4.65
N HIS A 85 -7.48 2.43 5.34
CA HIS A 85 -6.21 2.06 4.72
C HIS A 85 -6.37 0.92 3.72
N VAL A 86 -6.93 -0.22 4.11
CA VAL A 86 -7.08 -1.37 3.19
C VAL A 86 -7.99 -1.06 2.00
N THR A 87 -8.96 -0.16 2.19
CA THR A 87 -9.81 0.33 1.10
C THR A 87 -9.05 1.24 0.15
N ASP A 88 -8.23 2.14 0.69
CA ASP A 88 -7.36 3.05 -0.08
C ASP A 88 -6.32 2.28 -0.90
N VAL A 89 -5.71 1.24 -0.31
CA VAL A 89 -4.80 0.31 -1.00
C VAL A 89 -5.53 -0.43 -2.12
N THR A 90 -6.73 -0.95 -1.87
CA THR A 90 -7.53 -1.67 -2.88
C THR A 90 -7.89 -0.77 -4.05
N GLN A 91 -8.33 0.47 -3.79
CA GLN A 91 -8.65 1.45 -4.84
C GLN A 91 -7.41 1.83 -5.64
N THR A 92 -6.30 2.12 -4.96
CA THR A 92 -5.02 2.49 -5.60
C THR A 92 -4.51 1.35 -6.50
N LEU A 93 -4.51 0.12 -5.98
CA LEU A 93 -4.16 -1.05 -6.79
C LEU A 93 -5.08 -1.20 -8.00
N GLY A 94 -6.38 -0.96 -7.85
CA GLY A 94 -7.33 -0.95 -8.96
C GLY A 94 -6.95 0.04 -10.07
N THR A 95 -6.38 1.20 -9.72
CA THR A 95 -5.87 2.16 -10.74
C THR A 95 -4.63 1.64 -11.45
N PHE A 96 -3.70 0.98 -10.75
CA PHE A 96 -2.51 0.37 -11.35
C PHE A 96 -2.88 -0.78 -12.29
N LEU A 97 -3.83 -1.62 -11.89
CA LEU A 97 -4.32 -2.74 -12.70
C LEU A 97 -5.06 -2.29 -13.95
N ALA A 98 -5.57 -1.07 -14.00
CA ALA A 98 -6.28 -0.50 -15.16
C ALA A 98 -5.33 0.11 -16.20
N THR A 99 -4.03 0.16 -15.95
CA THR A 99 -3.05 0.58 -16.97
C THR A 99 -3.04 -0.39 -18.15
N GLU A 100 -2.80 0.09 -19.35
CA GLU A 100 -2.80 -0.74 -20.56
C GLU A 100 -1.83 -1.91 -20.42
N LYS A 101 -0.65 -1.64 -19.87
CA LYS A 101 0.39 -2.64 -19.67
C LYS A 101 -0.04 -3.75 -18.68
N ALA A 102 -0.64 -3.39 -17.55
CA ALA A 102 -1.14 -4.37 -16.59
C ALA A 102 -2.34 -5.15 -17.14
N MET A 103 -3.23 -4.49 -17.89
CA MET A 103 -4.35 -5.14 -18.56
C MET A 103 -3.90 -6.18 -19.58
N GLY A 104 -2.82 -5.92 -20.33
CA GLY A 104 -2.26 -6.85 -21.30
C GLY A 104 -1.47 -8.01 -20.66
N LEU A 105 -0.92 -7.82 -19.46
CA LEU A 105 -0.05 -8.79 -18.78
C LEU A 105 -0.82 -9.76 -17.89
N LEU A 106 -1.75 -9.26 -17.10
CA LEU A 106 -2.40 -10.00 -16.03
C LEU A 106 -3.69 -10.65 -16.50
N THR A 107 -3.94 -11.88 -16.07
CA THR A 107 -5.21 -12.57 -16.28
C THR A 107 -6.30 -11.99 -15.37
N ASP A 108 -7.56 -12.33 -15.63
CA ASP A 108 -8.66 -11.94 -14.73
C ASP A 108 -8.54 -12.62 -13.36
N MET A 109 -7.99 -13.86 -13.31
CA MET A 109 -7.70 -14.53 -12.06
C MET A 109 -6.62 -13.80 -11.27
N ASP A 110 -5.53 -13.37 -11.91
CA ASP A 110 -4.48 -12.58 -11.26
C ASP A 110 -5.06 -11.29 -10.67
N ARG A 111 -5.89 -10.56 -11.44
CA ARG A 111 -6.57 -9.33 -10.95
C ARG A 111 -7.49 -9.60 -9.77
N LEU A 112 -8.28 -10.68 -9.81
CA LEU A 112 -9.14 -11.07 -8.70
C LEU A 112 -8.33 -11.33 -7.44
N ILE A 113 -7.27 -12.16 -7.55
CA ILE A 113 -6.41 -12.50 -6.43
C ILE A 113 -5.75 -11.25 -5.84
N MET A 114 -5.23 -10.36 -6.69
CA MET A 114 -4.59 -9.12 -6.24
C MET A 114 -5.55 -8.19 -5.49
N LEU A 115 -6.77 -8.00 -5.99
CA LEU A 115 -7.76 -7.13 -5.33
C LEU A 115 -8.25 -7.71 -4.01
N VAL A 116 -8.45 -9.03 -3.94
CA VAL A 116 -8.81 -9.70 -2.68
C VAL A 116 -7.63 -9.67 -1.70
N SER A 117 -6.41 -9.82 -2.18
CA SER A 117 -5.20 -9.67 -1.35
C SER A 117 -5.10 -8.25 -0.77
N ALA A 118 -5.37 -7.22 -1.56
CA ALA A 118 -5.31 -5.82 -1.13
C ALA A 118 -6.28 -5.50 0.00
N ILE A 119 -7.54 -5.97 -0.08
CA ILE A 119 -8.53 -5.72 0.99
C ILE A 119 -8.25 -6.54 2.26
N SER A 120 -7.43 -7.59 2.15
CA SER A 120 -7.21 -8.56 3.21
C SER A 120 -5.82 -8.46 3.86
N HIS A 121 -4.89 -7.68 3.27
CA HIS A 121 -3.47 -7.77 3.59
C HIS A 121 -3.12 -7.38 5.03
N ASP A 122 -3.96 -6.56 5.68
CA ASP A 122 -3.81 -6.09 7.06
C ASP A 122 -4.96 -6.53 7.98
N LEU A 123 -5.71 -7.58 7.61
CA LEU A 123 -6.87 -8.02 8.37
C LEU A 123 -6.49 -8.40 9.81
N ASP A 124 -7.13 -7.77 10.81
CA ASP A 124 -6.86 -7.90 12.24
C ASP A 124 -5.46 -7.37 12.66
N HIS A 125 -4.99 -6.32 11.99
CA HIS A 125 -3.75 -5.65 12.39
C HIS A 125 -3.88 -5.05 13.79
N PRO A 126 -2.93 -5.31 14.73
CA PRO A 126 -3.06 -4.91 16.14
C PRO A 126 -2.56 -3.47 16.44
N GLY A 127 -2.28 -2.65 15.43
CA GLY A 127 -1.71 -1.31 15.58
C GLY A 127 -0.26 -1.30 16.10
N THR A 128 0.47 -2.40 15.93
CA THR A 128 1.88 -2.55 16.33
C THR A 128 2.60 -3.44 15.32
N ASN A 129 3.86 -3.16 15.04
CA ASN A 129 4.64 -3.82 14.00
C ASN A 129 5.16 -5.22 14.41
N ASN A 130 5.75 -5.96 13.45
CA ASN A 130 6.33 -7.27 13.66
C ASN A 130 7.41 -7.28 14.77
N LEU A 131 8.23 -6.22 14.87
CA LEU A 131 9.29 -6.14 15.87
C LEU A 131 8.72 -6.06 17.30
N TYR A 132 7.63 -5.28 17.49
CA TYR A 132 6.91 -5.26 18.76
C TYR A 132 6.39 -6.65 19.14
N GLN A 133 5.77 -7.37 18.19
CA GLN A 133 5.24 -8.72 18.44
C GLN A 133 6.34 -9.68 18.88
N VAL A 134 7.51 -9.61 18.24
CA VAL A 134 8.69 -10.45 18.57
C VAL A 134 9.25 -10.08 19.95
N ASN A 135 9.48 -8.78 20.21
CA ASN A 135 10.04 -8.32 21.49
C ASN A 135 9.13 -8.65 22.67
N LYS A 136 7.81 -8.54 22.48
CA LYS A 136 6.80 -8.90 23.48
C LYS A 136 6.61 -10.40 23.63
N LYS A 137 7.12 -11.22 22.72
CA LYS A 137 6.86 -12.66 22.65
C LYS A 137 5.36 -12.96 22.64
N SER A 138 4.62 -12.25 21.79
CA SER A 138 3.17 -12.39 21.67
C SER A 138 2.78 -13.80 21.21
N GLU A 139 1.52 -14.18 21.40
CA GLU A 139 0.99 -15.47 20.91
C GLU A 139 1.17 -15.60 19.40
N LEU A 140 1.00 -14.50 18.64
CA LEU A 140 1.23 -14.48 17.21
C LEU A 140 2.69 -14.72 16.86
N SER A 141 3.64 -14.07 17.55
CA SER A 141 5.07 -14.25 17.28
C SER A 141 5.53 -15.68 17.56
N ILE A 142 4.97 -16.32 18.59
CA ILE A 142 5.23 -17.74 18.90
C ILE A 142 4.61 -18.64 17.82
N LYS A 143 3.35 -18.38 17.44
CA LYS A 143 2.61 -19.15 16.42
C LYS A 143 3.36 -19.20 15.08
N TYR A 144 3.94 -18.07 14.65
CA TYR A 144 4.57 -17.93 13.34
C TYR A 144 6.11 -17.92 13.38
N ASP A 145 6.70 -18.40 14.48
CA ASP A 145 8.17 -18.56 14.61
C ASP A 145 8.93 -17.26 14.32
N ASN A 146 8.36 -16.11 14.74
CA ASN A 146 8.92 -14.77 14.57
C ASN A 146 9.18 -14.36 13.08
N LYS A 147 8.47 -14.95 12.13
CA LYS A 147 8.67 -14.69 10.68
C LYS A 147 7.41 -14.10 10.07
N SER A 148 7.50 -12.88 9.52
CA SER A 148 6.37 -12.16 8.91
C SER A 148 5.09 -12.41 9.73
N VAL A 149 5.16 -12.08 11.03
CA VAL A 149 4.19 -12.54 12.05
C VAL A 149 2.79 -12.05 11.71
N LEU A 150 2.68 -10.77 11.39
CA LEU A 150 1.41 -10.12 11.07
C LEU A 150 0.87 -10.62 9.73
N GLU A 151 1.70 -10.67 8.70
CA GLU A 151 1.30 -11.08 7.36
C GLU A 151 0.80 -12.53 7.33
N ASN A 152 1.45 -13.45 8.07
CA ASN A 152 0.94 -14.81 8.23
C ASN A 152 -0.40 -14.85 8.97
N HIS A 153 -0.59 -13.98 9.98
CA HIS A 153 -1.87 -13.85 10.66
C HIS A 153 -2.98 -13.35 9.73
N HIS A 154 -2.72 -12.30 8.95
CA HIS A 154 -3.66 -11.74 7.98
C HIS A 154 -4.10 -12.78 6.95
N ILE A 155 -3.15 -13.59 6.44
CA ILE A 155 -3.41 -14.68 5.51
C ILE A 155 -4.31 -15.74 6.13
N ASP A 156 -3.92 -16.28 7.28
CA ASP A 156 -4.65 -17.37 7.94
C ASP A 156 -6.07 -16.95 8.28
N LEU A 157 -6.24 -15.72 8.79
CA LEU A 157 -7.55 -15.19 9.14
C LEU A 157 -8.41 -14.98 7.90
N SER A 158 -7.90 -14.29 6.88
CA SER A 158 -8.66 -14.00 5.67
C SER A 158 -9.09 -15.25 4.94
N GLN A 159 -8.20 -16.25 4.80
CA GLN A 159 -8.53 -17.54 4.19
C GLN A 159 -9.57 -18.31 5.01
N SER A 160 -9.48 -18.27 6.34
CA SER A 160 -10.46 -18.89 7.25
C SER A 160 -11.84 -18.26 7.09
N VAL A 161 -11.93 -16.93 7.05
CA VAL A 161 -13.19 -16.19 6.86
C VAL A 161 -13.79 -16.49 5.49
N MET A 162 -13.00 -16.44 4.42
CA MET A 162 -13.46 -16.76 3.07
C MET A 162 -13.99 -18.18 2.97
N THR A 163 -13.31 -19.15 3.57
CA THR A 163 -13.73 -20.56 3.61
C THR A 163 -15.03 -20.72 4.41
N LYS A 164 -15.12 -20.13 5.59
CA LYS A 164 -16.34 -20.14 6.44
C LYS A 164 -17.56 -19.62 5.71
N LEU A 165 -17.39 -18.58 4.88
CA LEU A 165 -18.47 -17.96 4.10
C LEU A 165 -18.73 -18.70 2.79
N GLY A 166 -17.84 -19.61 2.37
CA GLY A 166 -17.90 -20.26 1.07
C GLY A 166 -17.81 -19.26 -0.09
N LEU A 167 -16.98 -18.20 0.07
CA LEU A 167 -16.95 -17.06 -0.85
C LEU A 167 -16.57 -17.47 -2.28
N PHE A 168 -15.67 -18.45 -2.40
CA PHE A 168 -15.15 -18.98 -3.66
C PHE A 168 -15.41 -20.47 -3.87
N ASP A 169 -16.48 -21.02 -3.25
CA ASP A 169 -16.85 -22.44 -3.41
C ASP A 169 -17.19 -22.83 -4.86
N ASN A 170 -17.48 -21.83 -5.68
CA ASN A 170 -17.77 -21.99 -7.10
C ASN A 170 -16.52 -22.13 -7.99
N LEU A 171 -15.33 -21.86 -7.44
CA LEU A 171 -14.07 -22.11 -8.16
C LEU A 171 -13.76 -23.61 -8.16
N GLY A 172 -13.18 -24.10 -9.26
CA GLY A 172 -12.64 -25.45 -9.31
C GLY A 172 -11.47 -25.63 -8.33
N GLU A 173 -11.18 -26.86 -7.93
CA GLU A 173 -10.12 -27.19 -6.96
C GLU A 173 -8.75 -26.61 -7.38
N ALA A 174 -8.41 -26.66 -8.67
CA ALA A 174 -7.15 -26.12 -9.19
C ALA A 174 -7.12 -24.58 -9.10
N ASP A 175 -8.19 -23.92 -9.48
CA ASP A 175 -8.32 -22.45 -9.44
C ASP A 175 -8.30 -21.93 -8.00
N LEU A 176 -8.98 -22.64 -7.09
CA LEU A 176 -8.99 -22.28 -5.66
C LEU A 176 -7.60 -22.45 -5.04
N LYS A 177 -6.87 -23.51 -5.44
CA LYS A 177 -5.49 -23.71 -5.00
C LYS A 177 -4.58 -22.60 -5.52
N GLU A 178 -4.66 -22.26 -6.81
CA GLU A 178 -3.91 -21.15 -7.39
C GLU A 178 -4.23 -19.84 -6.66
N PHE A 179 -5.51 -19.55 -6.41
CA PHE A 179 -5.96 -18.38 -5.68
C PHE A 179 -5.31 -18.29 -4.29
N THR A 180 -5.40 -19.35 -3.50
CA THR A 180 -4.89 -19.36 -2.12
C THR A 180 -3.37 -19.27 -2.04
N ASP A 181 -2.66 -19.95 -2.95
CA ASP A 181 -1.20 -19.93 -3.01
C ASP A 181 -0.68 -18.54 -3.43
N LYS A 182 -1.21 -17.97 -4.50
CA LYS A 182 -0.83 -16.63 -4.96
C LYS A 182 -1.19 -15.54 -3.95
N MET A 183 -2.37 -15.61 -3.33
CA MET A 183 -2.78 -14.68 -2.28
C MET A 183 -1.81 -14.70 -1.11
N ARG A 184 -1.35 -15.89 -0.68
CA ARG A 184 -0.34 -16.03 0.37
C ARG A 184 0.96 -15.33 -0.01
N GLU A 185 1.47 -15.57 -1.21
CA GLU A 185 2.70 -14.92 -1.68
C GLU A 185 2.58 -13.40 -1.77
N LEU A 186 1.43 -12.90 -2.22
CA LEU A 186 1.16 -11.47 -2.34
C LEU A 186 1.13 -10.79 -0.96
N ILE A 187 0.40 -11.34 0.00
CA ILE A 187 0.31 -10.75 1.35
C ILE A 187 1.65 -10.84 2.06
N LEU A 188 2.39 -11.96 1.96
CA LEU A 188 3.74 -12.02 2.54
C LEU A 188 4.69 -10.96 1.97
N SER A 189 4.49 -10.51 0.74
CA SER A 189 5.33 -9.48 0.13
C SER A 189 5.07 -8.07 0.64
N THR A 190 4.02 -7.83 1.43
CA THR A 190 3.77 -6.53 2.07
C THR A 190 4.60 -6.35 3.34
N ASP A 191 5.21 -7.41 3.90
CA ASP A 191 6.20 -7.28 4.98
C ASP A 191 7.35 -6.37 4.55
N MET A 192 7.52 -5.24 5.25
CA MET A 192 8.59 -4.27 4.96
C MET A 192 9.99 -4.88 5.01
N ALA A 193 10.19 -6.02 5.69
CA ALA A 193 11.45 -6.75 5.65
C ALA A 193 11.78 -7.30 4.25
N GLN A 194 10.78 -7.47 3.37
CA GLN A 194 10.95 -7.94 2.00
C GLN A 194 11.24 -6.80 1.00
N HIS A 195 11.05 -5.53 1.40
CA HIS A 195 11.05 -4.36 0.51
C HIS A 195 12.29 -4.28 -0.39
N PHE A 196 13.49 -4.31 0.18
CA PHE A 196 14.73 -4.17 -0.60
C PHE A 196 15.00 -5.38 -1.50
N GLY A 197 14.66 -6.59 -1.03
CA GLY A 197 14.75 -7.80 -1.83
C GLY A 197 13.83 -7.75 -3.04
N LEU A 198 12.56 -7.36 -2.82
CA LEU A 198 11.58 -7.21 -3.88
C LEU A 198 11.98 -6.12 -4.88
N CYS A 199 12.48 -4.97 -4.40
CA CYS A 199 12.98 -3.89 -5.25
C CYS A 199 14.11 -4.35 -6.18
N GLY A 200 15.10 -5.06 -5.63
CA GLY A 200 16.22 -5.61 -6.40
C GLY A 200 15.75 -6.62 -7.46
N THR A 201 14.88 -7.55 -7.07
CA THR A 201 14.31 -8.54 -8.01
C THR A 201 13.48 -7.87 -9.11
N LEU A 202 12.66 -6.86 -8.76
CA LEU A 202 11.90 -6.10 -9.74
C LEU A 202 12.79 -5.41 -10.77
N GLN A 203 13.90 -4.82 -10.33
CA GLN A 203 14.87 -4.18 -11.24
C GLN A 203 15.47 -5.19 -12.22
N GLU A 204 15.82 -6.38 -11.77
CA GLU A 204 16.35 -7.44 -12.67
C GLU A 204 15.28 -7.96 -13.63
N VAL A 205 14.06 -8.23 -13.16
CA VAL A 205 12.92 -8.63 -14.02
C VAL A 205 12.67 -7.56 -15.09
N THR A 206 12.68 -6.29 -14.71
CA THR A 206 12.41 -5.17 -15.65
C THR A 206 13.50 -5.05 -16.71
N LYS A 207 14.77 -5.26 -16.37
CA LYS A 207 15.89 -5.28 -17.32
C LYS A 207 15.73 -6.42 -18.32
N THR A 208 15.44 -7.63 -17.83
CA THR A 208 15.25 -8.83 -18.64
C THR A 208 14.05 -8.62 -19.57
N TRP A 209 12.93 -8.14 -19.06
CA TRP A 209 11.71 -7.91 -19.84
C TRP A 209 11.90 -6.88 -20.95
N LYS A 210 12.62 -5.78 -20.69
CA LYS A 210 12.97 -4.79 -21.74
C LYS A 210 13.90 -5.36 -22.83
N ALA A 211 14.72 -6.35 -22.47
CA ALA A 211 15.64 -6.99 -23.43
C ALA A 211 14.97 -8.09 -24.28
N THR A 212 13.76 -8.56 -23.91
CA THR A 212 13.01 -9.56 -24.66
C THR A 212 12.38 -8.93 -25.92
N LYS A 213 12.16 -9.75 -26.95
CA LYS A 213 11.49 -9.29 -28.19
C LYS A 213 10.00 -9.10 -27.94
N GLU A 214 9.42 -8.19 -28.70
CA GLU A 214 7.97 -7.99 -28.71
C GLU A 214 7.26 -9.31 -29.02
N GLY A 215 6.45 -9.82 -28.05
CA GLY A 215 5.75 -11.10 -28.17
C GLY A 215 6.26 -12.22 -27.27
N ASP A 216 7.42 -12.07 -26.61
CA ASP A 216 7.86 -13.04 -25.60
C ASP A 216 7.03 -12.89 -24.31
N SER A 217 6.49 -14.00 -23.80
CA SER A 217 5.76 -14.02 -22.54
C SER A 217 6.71 -14.00 -21.35
N LEU A 218 6.37 -13.25 -20.30
CA LEU A 218 7.03 -13.35 -19.01
C LEU A 218 6.83 -14.74 -18.40
N SER A 219 7.81 -15.21 -17.64
CA SER A 219 7.63 -16.40 -16.79
C SER A 219 6.58 -16.13 -15.71
N GLU A 220 5.95 -17.18 -15.18
CA GLU A 220 5.00 -17.02 -14.06
C GLU A 220 5.70 -16.46 -12.81
N GLU A 221 6.97 -16.79 -12.60
CA GLU A 221 7.79 -16.24 -11.52
C GLU A 221 8.00 -14.73 -11.69
N ASP A 222 8.39 -14.28 -12.88
CA ASP A 222 8.58 -12.84 -13.17
C ASP A 222 7.26 -12.07 -13.07
N LYS A 223 6.17 -12.66 -13.57
CA LYS A 223 4.82 -12.09 -13.43
C LYS A 223 4.44 -11.95 -11.96
N MET A 224 4.73 -12.94 -11.13
CA MET A 224 4.49 -12.87 -9.68
C MET A 224 5.29 -11.75 -9.01
N VAL A 225 6.54 -11.50 -9.43
CA VAL A 225 7.33 -10.34 -8.95
C VAL A 225 6.63 -9.03 -9.28
N LEU A 226 6.09 -8.88 -10.49
CA LEU A 226 5.35 -7.68 -10.87
C LEU A 226 4.05 -7.51 -10.08
N MET A 227 3.31 -8.60 -9.84
CA MET A 227 2.09 -8.59 -9.02
C MET A 227 2.39 -8.17 -7.57
N LYS A 228 3.41 -8.76 -6.94
CA LYS A 228 3.90 -8.39 -5.61
C LYS A 228 4.30 -6.92 -5.56
N SER A 229 5.00 -6.46 -6.59
CA SER A 229 5.47 -5.08 -6.65
C SER A 229 4.32 -4.07 -6.77
N LEU A 230 3.29 -4.36 -7.56
CA LEU A 230 2.13 -3.48 -7.67
C LEU A 230 1.32 -3.43 -6.36
N LEU A 231 1.14 -4.57 -5.67
CA LEU A 231 0.46 -4.60 -4.38
C LEU A 231 1.24 -3.82 -3.32
N HIS A 232 2.54 -4.11 -3.18
CA HIS A 232 3.41 -3.42 -2.23
C HIS A 232 3.52 -1.92 -2.53
N LEU A 233 3.57 -1.53 -3.82
CA LEU A 233 3.54 -0.12 -4.21
C LEU A 233 2.22 0.56 -3.81
N ALA A 234 1.09 -0.14 -3.95
CA ALA A 234 -0.21 0.41 -3.55
C ALA A 234 -0.28 0.61 -2.03
N ASP A 235 0.30 -0.30 -1.25
CA ASP A 235 0.38 -0.24 0.21
C ASP A 235 1.19 0.97 0.69
N ILE A 236 2.37 1.20 0.10
CA ILE A 236 3.23 2.35 0.43
C ILE A 236 2.92 3.62 -0.40
N SER A 237 1.71 3.74 -0.97
CA SER A 237 1.36 4.79 -1.97
C SER A 237 1.13 6.18 -1.40
N ASN A 238 0.97 6.33 -0.10
CA ASN A 238 0.61 7.59 0.54
C ASN A 238 1.49 8.79 0.11
N PRO A 239 2.82 8.65 -0.05
CA PRO A 239 3.70 9.75 -0.43
C PRO A 239 3.48 10.30 -1.84
N PHE A 240 2.87 9.56 -2.75
CA PHE A 240 2.60 10.02 -4.11
C PHE A 240 1.10 10.21 -4.42
N LYS A 241 0.33 10.55 -3.38
CA LYS A 241 -1.04 11.10 -3.48
C LYS A 241 -1.01 12.61 -3.33
N LYS A 242 -2.12 13.33 -3.60
CA LYS A 242 -2.21 14.78 -3.36
C LYS A 242 -1.65 15.15 -1.99
N TRP A 243 -0.98 16.29 -1.88
CA TRP A 243 -0.33 16.74 -0.64
C TRP A 243 -1.23 16.64 0.59
N THR A 244 -2.48 17.05 0.48
CA THR A 244 -3.44 16.97 1.59
C THR A 244 -3.66 15.56 2.07
N ILE A 245 -3.72 14.59 1.17
CA ILE A 245 -3.89 13.16 1.47
C ILE A 245 -2.57 12.58 2.00
N CYS A 246 -1.45 12.88 1.34
CA CYS A 246 -0.11 12.47 1.78
C CYS A 246 0.15 12.90 3.22
N LYS A 247 -0.09 14.20 3.53
CA LYS A 247 0.10 14.75 4.87
C LYS A 247 -0.84 14.11 5.89
N TRP A 248 -2.10 13.91 5.52
CA TRP A 248 -3.12 13.30 6.36
C TRP A 248 -2.77 11.86 6.73
N TRP A 249 -2.26 11.05 5.79
CA TRP A 249 -1.78 9.69 6.06
C TRP A 249 -0.51 9.70 6.91
N SER A 250 0.43 10.60 6.62
CA SER A 250 1.64 10.73 7.43
C SER A 250 1.33 11.06 8.89
N ASP A 251 0.36 11.95 9.15
CA ASP A 251 -0.05 12.29 10.51
C ASP A 251 -0.56 11.04 11.26
N ARG A 252 -1.28 10.16 10.57
CA ARG A 252 -1.84 8.94 11.15
C ARG A 252 -0.82 7.85 11.39
N VAL A 253 0.08 7.64 10.44
CA VAL A 253 1.14 6.63 10.62
C VAL A 253 2.06 7.01 11.78
N PHE A 254 2.41 8.31 11.91
CA PHE A 254 3.22 8.76 13.04
C PHE A 254 2.46 8.72 14.36
N GLN A 255 1.16 9.00 14.37
CA GLN A 255 0.34 8.83 15.57
C GLN A 255 0.39 7.36 16.04
N GLU A 256 0.18 6.41 15.14
CA GLU A 256 0.22 4.97 15.47
C GLU A 256 1.62 4.53 15.93
N PHE A 257 2.68 4.97 15.26
CA PHE A 257 4.06 4.69 15.68
C PHE A 257 4.35 5.23 17.08
N TRP A 258 3.94 6.46 17.38
CA TRP A 258 4.15 7.05 18.69
C TRP A 258 3.32 6.35 19.79
N GLU A 259 2.10 5.92 19.49
CA GLU A 259 1.29 5.10 20.39
C GLU A 259 1.95 3.74 20.67
N GLN A 260 2.57 3.11 19.67
CA GLN A 260 3.38 1.92 19.86
C GLN A 260 4.60 2.22 20.75
N GLY A 261 5.36 3.28 20.48
CA GLY A 261 6.53 3.65 21.29
C GLY A 261 6.20 3.94 22.74
N ASP A 262 5.07 4.60 23.00
CA ASP A 262 4.58 4.81 24.36
C ASP A 262 4.25 3.48 25.07
N ARG A 263 3.66 2.53 24.33
CA ARG A 263 3.38 1.17 24.84
C ARG A 263 4.68 0.41 25.10
N GLU A 264 5.66 0.48 24.18
CA GLU A 264 6.97 -0.14 24.36
C GLU A 264 7.68 0.38 25.61
N LYS A 265 7.66 1.72 25.82
CA LYS A 265 8.21 2.34 27.07
C LYS A 265 7.49 1.86 28.32
N ALA A 266 6.16 1.78 28.30
CA ALA A 266 5.36 1.34 29.44
C ALA A 266 5.55 -0.16 29.77
N GLU A 267 5.87 -0.97 28.77
CA GLU A 267 6.11 -2.41 28.91
C GLU A 267 7.61 -2.75 29.08
N GLU A 268 8.47 -1.75 29.23
CA GLU A 268 9.93 -1.89 29.36
C GLU A 268 10.58 -2.64 28.18
N LEU A 269 9.99 -2.51 26.97
CA LEU A 269 10.52 -3.07 25.73
C LEU A 269 11.44 -2.05 25.04
N PRO A 270 12.39 -2.51 24.19
CA PRO A 270 13.13 -1.62 23.32
C PRO A 270 12.18 -0.83 22.41
N VAL A 271 12.34 0.49 22.36
CA VAL A 271 11.51 1.33 21.47
C VAL A 271 11.90 1.11 20.03
N SER A 272 10.93 0.76 19.18
CA SER A 272 11.12 0.53 17.76
C SER A 272 11.53 1.81 17.04
N MET A 273 12.24 1.67 15.90
CA MET A 273 12.65 2.79 15.06
C MET A 273 11.42 3.63 14.66
N LEU A 274 11.53 4.95 14.69
CA LEU A 274 10.49 5.95 14.43
C LEU A 274 9.36 6.01 15.45
N CYS A 275 9.32 5.13 16.45
CA CYS A 275 8.22 5.07 17.43
C CYS A 275 8.43 6.00 18.64
N ASP A 276 9.61 6.59 18.84
CA ASP A 276 9.83 7.53 19.93
C ASP A 276 9.42 8.95 19.54
N ARG A 277 8.29 9.43 20.10
CA ARG A 277 7.74 10.77 19.83
C ARG A 277 8.64 11.92 20.27
N ASP A 278 9.53 11.69 21.25
CA ASP A 278 10.42 12.72 21.78
C ASP A 278 11.62 13.00 20.83
N THR A 279 12.04 11.97 20.09
CA THR A 279 13.23 12.04 19.23
C THR A 279 12.92 12.04 17.74
N THR A 280 11.80 11.41 17.31
CA THR A 280 11.43 11.30 15.91
C THR A 280 10.82 12.60 15.37
N LYS A 281 11.34 13.07 14.24
CA LYS A 281 10.82 14.23 13.51
C LYS A 281 10.09 13.74 12.27
N GLN A 282 8.77 13.94 12.23
CA GLN A 282 7.90 13.48 11.15
C GLN A 282 8.34 13.97 9.77
N ASP A 283 8.66 15.28 9.66
CA ASP A 283 9.09 15.91 8.41
C ASP A 283 10.37 15.26 7.84
N GLU A 284 11.42 15.13 8.64
CA GLU A 284 12.67 14.45 8.22
C GLU A 284 12.46 12.98 7.89
N SER A 285 11.67 12.29 8.73
CA SER A 285 11.38 10.87 8.53
C SER A 285 10.57 10.64 7.26
N SER A 286 9.63 11.55 6.92
CA SER A 286 8.85 11.48 5.68
C SER A 286 9.74 11.67 4.45
N VAL A 287 10.70 12.62 4.47
CA VAL A 287 11.69 12.75 3.37
C VAL A 287 12.55 11.50 3.25
N ASN A 288 13.05 10.97 4.36
CA ASN A 288 13.88 9.78 4.33
C ASN A 288 13.10 8.54 3.83
N PHE A 289 11.83 8.39 4.22
CA PHE A 289 10.95 7.34 3.71
C PHE A 289 10.78 7.45 2.19
N ILE A 290 10.57 8.67 1.68
CA ILE A 290 10.51 8.92 0.23
C ILE A 290 11.83 8.56 -0.43
N ASP A 291 12.94 9.09 0.04
CA ASP A 291 14.25 8.98 -0.62
C ASP A 291 14.79 7.55 -0.63
N PHE A 292 14.64 6.80 0.48
CA PHE A 292 15.26 5.50 0.64
C PHE A 292 14.36 4.30 0.29
N LEU A 293 13.05 4.48 0.40
CA LEU A 293 12.09 3.38 0.20
C LEU A 293 11.19 3.64 -1.00
N VAL A 294 10.38 4.69 -0.97
CA VAL A 294 9.32 4.88 -1.96
C VAL A 294 9.86 5.22 -3.34
N CYS A 295 10.82 6.15 -3.44
CA CYS A 295 11.34 6.64 -4.72
C CYS A 295 12.02 5.53 -5.54
N PRO A 296 13.00 4.75 -5.00
CA PRO A 296 13.63 3.68 -5.77
C PRO A 296 12.63 2.63 -6.25
N PHE A 297 11.65 2.30 -5.39
CA PHE A 297 10.64 1.30 -5.69
C PHE A 297 9.62 1.78 -6.74
N LEU A 298 9.10 3.00 -6.59
CA LEU A 298 8.20 3.61 -7.58
C LEU A 298 8.90 3.77 -8.93
N PHE A 299 10.17 4.16 -8.96
CA PHE A 299 10.94 4.29 -10.20
C PHE A 299 11.13 2.94 -10.89
N ALA A 300 11.42 1.88 -10.13
CA ALA A 300 11.49 0.53 -10.67
C ALA A 300 10.13 0.07 -11.24
N CYS A 301 9.03 0.30 -10.52
CA CYS A 301 7.68 0.04 -11.01
C CYS A 301 7.33 0.86 -12.26
N THR A 302 7.69 2.15 -12.29
CA THR A 302 7.45 3.03 -13.46
C THR A 302 8.25 2.57 -14.68
N THR A 303 9.41 1.96 -14.48
CA THR A 303 10.18 1.34 -15.57
C THR A 303 9.45 0.13 -16.17
N ALA A 304 8.73 -0.64 -15.35
CA ALA A 304 7.88 -1.75 -15.81
C ALA A 304 6.53 -1.27 -16.37
N PHE A 305 5.95 -0.25 -15.75
CA PHE A 305 4.64 0.32 -16.06
C PHE A 305 4.76 1.84 -16.27
N PRO A 306 5.13 2.31 -17.47
CA PRO A 306 5.41 3.72 -17.74
C PRO A 306 4.25 4.68 -17.43
N GLU A 307 3.02 4.19 -17.43
CA GLU A 307 1.83 4.96 -17.11
C GLU A 307 1.82 5.48 -15.67
N LEU A 308 2.67 4.90 -14.79
CA LEU A 308 2.81 5.35 -13.40
C LEU A 308 3.66 6.63 -13.24
N VAL A 309 4.18 7.21 -14.33
CA VAL A 309 5.05 8.39 -14.29
C VAL A 309 4.41 9.60 -13.59
N ASN A 310 3.11 9.76 -13.69
CA ASN A 310 2.39 10.85 -13.00
C ASN A 310 2.53 10.76 -11.46
N HIS A 311 2.61 9.56 -10.90
CA HIS A 311 2.87 9.37 -9.48
C HIS A 311 4.26 9.85 -9.06
N CYS A 312 5.26 9.69 -9.93
CA CYS A 312 6.60 10.22 -9.69
C CYS A 312 6.60 11.76 -9.64
N GLU A 313 5.76 12.43 -10.46
CA GLU A 313 5.62 13.89 -10.44
C GLU A 313 5.00 14.37 -9.12
N ILE A 314 3.95 13.69 -8.66
CA ILE A 314 3.31 14.00 -7.38
C ILE A 314 4.29 13.75 -6.22
N LEU A 315 5.03 12.62 -6.25
CA LEU A 315 6.06 12.32 -5.25
C LEU A 315 7.09 13.43 -5.15
N ALA A 316 7.57 13.96 -6.29
CA ALA A 316 8.55 15.05 -6.31
C ALA A 316 8.02 16.33 -5.65
N VAL A 317 6.75 16.68 -5.88
CA VAL A 317 6.09 17.81 -5.22
C VAL A 317 5.99 17.57 -3.71
N ASN A 318 5.49 16.43 -3.28
CA ASN A 318 5.30 16.12 -1.87
C ASN A 318 6.64 16.02 -1.11
N ARG A 319 7.65 15.45 -1.74
CA ARG A 319 9.00 15.44 -1.16
C ARG A 319 9.52 16.84 -0.90
N LYS A 320 9.28 17.78 -1.84
CA LYS A 320 9.66 19.17 -1.66
C LYS A 320 8.91 19.81 -0.50
N GLU A 321 7.60 19.61 -0.38
CA GLU A 321 6.80 20.11 0.74
C GLU A 321 7.36 19.63 2.09
N TRP A 322 7.68 18.36 2.23
CA TRP A 322 8.31 17.82 3.44
C TRP A 322 9.68 18.44 3.71
N SER A 323 10.51 18.61 2.68
CA SER A 323 11.83 19.26 2.80
C SER A 323 11.71 20.72 3.25
N ASP A 324 10.75 21.46 2.68
CA ASP A 324 10.48 22.85 3.06
C ASP A 324 10.02 22.95 4.53
N MET A 325 9.18 22.01 4.99
CA MET A 325 8.78 21.91 6.40
C MET A 325 9.99 21.65 7.31
N THR A 326 10.89 20.74 6.92
CA THR A 326 12.12 20.45 7.66
C THR A 326 12.99 21.69 7.79
N VAL A 327 13.25 22.37 6.67
CA VAL A 327 14.06 23.62 6.65
C VAL A 327 13.43 24.71 7.50
N LYS A 328 12.11 24.85 7.43
CA LYS A 328 11.37 25.82 8.26
C LYS A 328 11.52 25.50 9.74
N ARG A 329 11.28 24.26 10.16
CA ARG A 329 11.43 23.83 11.56
C ARG A 329 12.85 24.07 12.07
N LEU A 330 13.89 23.75 11.29
CA LEU A 330 15.28 24.02 11.65
C LEU A 330 15.53 25.51 11.88
N LYS A 331 15.05 26.37 10.99
CA LYS A 331 15.16 27.83 11.14
C LYS A 331 14.42 28.37 12.36
N ASP A 332 13.28 27.76 12.71
CA ASP A 332 12.47 28.17 13.86
C ASP A 332 13.03 27.68 15.20
N THR A 333 13.84 26.60 15.20
CA THR A 333 14.39 25.98 16.41
C THR A 333 15.86 26.33 16.67
N MET A 334 16.68 26.53 15.64
CA MET A 334 18.11 26.84 15.74
C MET A 334 18.33 28.35 15.61
N ILE A 335 17.88 29.10 16.61
CA ILE A 335 17.90 30.57 16.61
C ILE A 335 19.12 31.16 17.34
N ALA A 336 19.83 30.38 18.14
CA ALA A 336 21.00 30.84 18.88
C ALA A 336 22.16 31.19 17.94
N GLU A 337 22.95 32.19 18.30
CA GLU A 337 24.04 32.73 17.45
C GLU A 337 25.12 31.67 17.18
N ASP A 338 25.41 30.81 18.14
CA ASP A 338 26.33 29.67 18.04
C ASP A 338 25.79 28.47 17.25
N GLU A 339 24.52 28.47 16.88
CA GLU A 339 23.88 27.43 16.07
C GLU A 339 23.79 27.76 14.57
N GLN A 340 24.11 29.01 14.18
CA GLN A 340 23.90 29.50 12.80
C GLN A 340 24.76 28.76 11.76
N GLU A 341 25.95 28.34 12.11
CA GLU A 341 26.82 27.54 11.23
C GLU A 341 26.19 26.16 10.98
N LYS A 342 25.76 25.47 12.05
CA LYS A 342 25.05 24.17 11.97
C LYS A 342 23.76 24.26 11.19
N LEU A 343 23.01 25.36 11.38
CA LEU A 343 21.79 25.60 10.61
C LEU A 343 22.10 25.71 9.11
N THR A 344 23.14 26.48 8.75
CA THR A 344 23.55 26.65 7.36
C THR A 344 23.97 25.34 6.73
N GLU A 345 24.75 24.51 7.43
CA GLU A 345 25.13 23.18 6.99
C GLU A 345 23.92 22.27 6.79
N ALA A 346 22.99 22.25 7.77
CA ALA A 346 21.78 21.44 7.68
C ALA A 346 20.88 21.85 6.49
N VAL A 347 20.65 23.16 6.29
CA VAL A 347 19.87 23.66 5.15
C VAL A 347 20.53 23.28 3.83
N THR A 348 21.85 23.47 3.71
CA THR A 348 22.62 23.09 2.51
C THR A 348 22.51 21.60 2.22
N MET A 349 22.57 20.75 3.25
CA MET A 349 22.37 19.30 3.10
C MET A 349 20.97 18.98 2.52
N TRP A 350 19.91 19.60 3.03
CA TRP A 350 18.54 19.34 2.55
C TRP A 350 18.33 19.84 1.11
N GLU A 351 18.90 20.98 0.74
CA GLU A 351 18.89 21.49 -0.63
C GLU A 351 19.67 20.56 -1.58
N GLY A 352 20.81 20.04 -1.13
CA GLY A 352 21.60 19.05 -1.87
C GLY A 352 20.83 17.75 -2.13
N LYS A 353 20.14 17.20 -1.11
CA LYS A 353 19.26 16.03 -1.27
C LYS A 353 18.15 16.29 -2.29
N THR A 354 17.56 17.48 -2.29
CA THR A 354 16.50 17.85 -3.25
C THR A 354 17.05 17.92 -4.67
N THR A 355 18.27 18.46 -4.85
CA THR A 355 18.92 18.50 -6.16
C THR A 355 19.24 17.10 -6.68
N ALA A 356 19.73 16.20 -5.83
CA ALA A 356 20.04 14.82 -6.19
C ALA A 356 18.77 14.08 -6.65
N PHE A 357 17.67 14.17 -5.88
CA PHE A 357 16.38 13.60 -6.23
C PHE A 357 15.87 14.09 -7.60
N ASN A 358 15.91 15.39 -7.85
CA ASN A 358 15.44 15.97 -9.11
C ASN A 358 16.27 15.49 -10.31
N THR A 359 17.57 15.24 -10.12
CA THR A 359 18.47 14.69 -11.15
C THR A 359 18.07 13.27 -11.47
N GLU A 360 17.89 12.41 -10.48
CA GLU A 360 17.48 11.01 -10.65
C GLU A 360 16.12 10.91 -11.33
N PHE A 361 15.16 11.75 -10.93
CA PHE A 361 13.84 11.80 -11.56
C PHE A 361 13.92 12.24 -13.01
N ALA A 362 14.78 13.20 -13.37
CA ALA A 362 14.97 13.62 -14.74
C ALA A 362 15.59 12.51 -15.62
N GLU A 363 16.48 11.68 -15.05
CA GLU A 363 17.04 10.50 -15.72
C GLU A 363 15.98 9.43 -15.95
N LEU A 364 15.13 9.14 -14.95
CA LEU A 364 14.00 8.23 -15.11
C LEU A 364 13.11 8.67 -16.27
N LYS A 365 12.69 9.93 -16.31
CA LYS A 365 11.81 10.46 -17.37
C LYS A 365 12.40 10.26 -18.78
N LYS A 366 13.72 10.36 -18.92
CA LYS A 366 14.39 10.08 -20.20
C LYS A 366 14.41 8.59 -20.55
N SER A 367 14.44 7.71 -19.55
CA SER A 367 14.55 6.26 -19.76
C SER A 367 13.23 5.59 -20.14
N ILE A 368 12.09 6.25 -19.88
CA ILE A 368 10.72 5.75 -20.16
C ILE A 368 10.09 6.40 -21.41
N GLN A 369 10.70 7.44 -21.98
CA GLN A 369 10.37 8.02 -23.29
C GLN A 369 10.99 7.21 -24.42
#